data_e4b0dd26d710e20ee666ca271c61cf12
#
_entry.id   e4b0dd26d710e20ee666ca271c61cf12
#
_cell.length_a   1.000
_cell.length_b   1.000
_cell.length_c   1.000
_cell.angle_alpha   90.00
_cell.angle_beta   90.00
_cell.angle_gamma   90.00
#
_symmetry.space_group_name_H-M   'P 1'
#
loop_
_entity.id
_entity.type
_entity.pdbx_description
1 polymer ?
#
loop_
_entity_poly.entity_id
_entity_poly.type
_entity_poly.pdbx_seq_one_letter_code
_entity_poly.pdbx_strand_id
1 'polypeptide(L)'
;EDKPLALNPKVQPGKIEDYVSPLFYAPNVSWLVQRNGMHPRNSLMISLNGSEGNHMHANGISMELYGKGYVLGPDAGIGLFLYSGLDYAEYYSQFPSHNTVCVDGISSYPVMKSNHSFDLLSCFPASAEPGKAFTSVTYSNLYFREPESRADQTRMMSIVTTGAETGYYVDVFRSRKEKGGDKMHDYFYHNLGQTLTLTAADGSDLNLQPTEELAFAGAHLYAYSYLYDKNCLLYTSDAADD
;
A
#
# COMPACT_ATOMS: atom_id res chain seq x y z
N GLU A 1 1.45 9.09 35.57
CA GLU A 1 2.35 8.04 35.07
C GLU A 1 1.76 6.70 35.48
N ASP A 2 1.24 5.95 34.51
CA ASP A 2 0.76 4.60 34.73
C ASP A 2 1.97 3.72 35.04
N LYS A 3 2.02 3.23 36.25
CA LYS A 3 3.03 2.21 36.59
C LYS A 3 2.72 0.98 35.74
N PRO A 4 3.71 0.42 35.04
CA PRO A 4 3.50 -0.84 34.35
C PRO A 4 3.00 -1.88 35.35
N LEU A 5 2.05 -2.71 34.94
CA LEU A 5 1.58 -3.84 35.73
C LEU A 5 2.78 -4.56 36.31
N ALA A 6 2.79 -4.75 37.61
CA ALA A 6 3.87 -5.44 38.31
C ALA A 6 3.97 -6.87 37.75
N LEU A 7 4.98 -7.11 36.92
CA LEU A 7 5.26 -8.45 36.41
C LEU A 7 5.62 -9.36 37.58
N ASN A 8 5.17 -10.59 37.52
CA ASN A 8 5.59 -11.58 38.51
C ASN A 8 7.12 -11.75 38.43
N PRO A 9 7.88 -11.39 39.49
CA PRO A 9 9.35 -11.42 39.43
C PRO A 9 9.93 -12.82 39.25
N LYS A 10 9.10 -13.88 39.37
CA LYS A 10 9.50 -15.25 39.13
C LYS A 10 9.36 -15.69 37.66
N VAL A 11 8.73 -14.86 36.83
CA VAL A 11 8.56 -15.13 35.41
C VAL A 11 9.58 -14.33 34.63
N GLN A 12 10.47 -15.00 33.93
CA GLN A 12 11.38 -14.35 32.98
C GLN A 12 10.57 -13.83 31.79
N PRO A 13 10.69 -12.57 31.40
CA PRO A 13 10.07 -12.07 30.19
C PRO A 13 10.60 -12.84 28.97
N GLY A 14 9.70 -13.32 28.13
CA GLY A 14 10.07 -13.85 26.82
C GLY A 14 10.61 -12.74 25.90
N LYS A 15 11.34 -13.14 24.89
CA LYS A 15 11.72 -12.21 23.83
C LYS A 15 10.52 -11.96 22.93
N ILE A 16 10.38 -10.74 22.41
CA ILE A 16 9.26 -10.40 21.51
C ILE A 16 9.24 -11.27 20.26
N GLU A 17 10.41 -11.68 19.80
CA GLU A 17 10.59 -12.56 18.65
C GLU A 17 9.93 -13.93 18.84
N ASP A 18 9.77 -14.38 20.09
CA ASP A 18 9.11 -15.66 20.43
C ASP A 18 7.59 -15.58 20.19
N TYR A 19 7.01 -14.39 20.11
CA TYR A 19 5.58 -14.14 19.99
C TYR A 19 5.16 -13.56 18.64
N VAL A 20 6.10 -13.16 17.81
CA VAL A 20 5.85 -12.48 16.55
C VAL A 20 6.31 -13.36 15.39
N SER A 21 5.47 -13.48 14.36
CA SER A 21 5.79 -14.19 13.14
C SER A 21 6.38 -13.25 12.06
N PRO A 22 7.21 -13.78 11.15
CA PRO A 22 7.64 -13.03 9.97
C PRO A 22 6.49 -12.57 9.08
N LEU A 23 5.38 -13.32 9.09
CA LEU A 23 4.18 -13.02 8.34
C LEU A 23 2.96 -13.26 9.23
N PHE A 24 2.06 -12.28 9.24
CA PHE A 24 0.76 -12.36 9.93
C PHE A 24 -0.34 -12.03 8.93
N TYR A 25 -1.37 -12.86 8.87
CA TYR A 25 -2.54 -12.63 8.02
C TYR A 25 -3.83 -12.76 8.81
N ALA A 26 -4.66 -11.73 8.75
CA ALA A 26 -6.00 -11.69 9.34
C ALA A 26 -7.05 -11.60 8.20
N PRO A 27 -7.56 -12.75 7.72
CA PRO A 27 -8.45 -12.78 6.55
C PRO A 27 -9.77 -12.04 6.78
N ASN A 28 -10.30 -12.06 8.00
CA ASN A 28 -11.61 -11.47 8.32
C ASN A 28 -11.64 -9.94 8.20
N VAL A 29 -10.47 -9.31 8.21
CA VAL A 29 -10.32 -7.85 8.04
C VAL A 29 -9.42 -7.51 6.85
N SER A 30 -8.99 -8.53 6.11
CA SER A 30 -8.08 -8.39 4.96
C SER A 30 -6.83 -7.57 5.28
N TRP A 31 -6.12 -8.02 6.30
CA TRP A 31 -4.89 -7.38 6.73
C TRP A 31 -3.75 -8.39 6.79
N LEU A 32 -2.65 -8.06 6.12
CA LEU A 32 -1.44 -8.86 6.13
C LEU A 32 -0.24 -8.00 6.49
N VAL A 33 0.56 -8.47 7.42
CA VAL A 33 1.83 -7.84 7.79
C VAL A 33 2.96 -8.83 7.55
N GLN A 34 3.99 -8.39 6.86
CA GLN A 34 5.23 -9.14 6.70
C GLN A 34 6.44 -8.29 7.13
N ARG A 35 7.45 -8.95 7.69
CA ARG A 35 8.62 -8.29 8.24
C ARG A 35 9.85 -9.18 8.17
N ASN A 36 11.03 -8.58 8.12
CA ASN A 36 12.30 -9.31 8.11
C ASN A 36 13.02 -9.31 9.47
N GLY A 37 12.45 -8.72 10.50
CA GLY A 37 13.04 -8.66 11.83
C GLY A 37 12.23 -7.80 12.79
N MET A 38 12.77 -7.59 13.98
CA MET A 38 12.17 -6.76 15.04
C MET A 38 13.09 -5.63 15.49
N HIS A 39 14.23 -5.45 14.85
CA HIS A 39 15.13 -4.36 15.21
C HIS A 39 14.50 -3.00 14.87
N PRO A 40 14.37 -2.05 15.81
CA PRO A 40 13.58 -0.84 15.63
C PRO A 40 14.09 0.09 14.50
N ARG A 41 15.37 -0.01 14.13
CA ARG A 41 15.96 0.84 13.07
C ARG A 41 16.32 0.08 11.79
N ASN A 42 16.51 -1.23 11.87
CA ASN A 42 17.04 -2.00 10.75
C ASN A 42 16.02 -2.95 10.13
N SER A 43 14.90 -3.19 10.82
CA SER A 43 13.84 -4.02 10.27
C SER A 43 13.05 -3.28 9.21
N LEU A 44 12.66 -4.04 8.19
CA LEU A 44 11.73 -3.64 7.16
C LEU A 44 10.39 -4.33 7.41
N MET A 45 9.29 -3.62 7.16
CA MET A 45 7.95 -4.14 7.30
C MET A 45 7.06 -3.63 6.18
N ILE A 46 6.16 -4.48 5.73
CA ILE A 46 5.08 -4.14 4.81
C ILE A 46 3.76 -4.45 5.53
N SER A 47 2.82 -3.52 5.47
CA SER A 47 1.43 -3.75 5.79
C SER A 47 0.62 -3.74 4.49
N LEU A 48 -0.15 -4.79 4.24
CA LEU A 48 -1.07 -4.88 3.11
C LEU A 48 -2.48 -4.82 3.66
N ASN A 49 -3.21 -3.83 3.22
CA ASN A 49 -4.51 -3.48 3.77
C ASN A 49 -5.55 -3.57 2.67
N GLY A 50 -6.42 -4.56 2.76
CA GLY A 50 -7.73 -4.52 2.15
C GLY A 50 -8.72 -3.91 3.14
N SER A 51 -10.00 -4.05 2.89
CA SER A 51 -11.01 -3.63 3.84
C SER A 51 -12.29 -4.43 3.66
N GLU A 52 -12.87 -4.86 4.76
CA GLU A 52 -14.12 -5.63 4.75
C GLU A 52 -14.99 -5.21 5.93
N GLY A 53 -16.24 -4.82 5.66
CA GLY A 53 -17.24 -4.54 6.67
C GLY A 53 -17.61 -3.07 6.85
N ASN A 54 -18.04 -2.71 8.06
CA ASN A 54 -18.44 -1.36 8.44
C ASN A 54 -17.26 -0.60 9.04
N HIS A 55 -17.33 0.72 9.02
CA HIS A 55 -16.29 1.65 9.46
C HIS A 55 -14.99 1.50 8.65
N MET A 56 -15.14 1.12 7.40
CA MET A 56 -14.07 0.90 6.44
C MET A 56 -14.26 1.81 5.22
N HIS A 57 -13.24 1.92 4.41
CA HIS A 57 -13.27 2.65 3.14
C HIS A 57 -12.55 1.89 2.03
N ALA A 58 -12.68 2.37 0.80
CA ALA A 58 -12.14 1.71 -0.38
C ALA A 58 -10.62 1.81 -0.45
N ASN A 59 -9.91 0.74 -0.13
CA ASN A 59 -8.45 0.68 -0.17
C ASN A 59 -7.91 -0.09 -1.38
N GLY A 60 -8.71 -0.98 -1.98
CA GLY A 60 -8.15 -2.00 -2.88
C GLY A 60 -7.17 -2.91 -2.15
N ILE A 61 -6.06 -3.25 -2.79
CA ILE A 61 -4.92 -3.89 -2.14
C ILE A 61 -3.89 -2.79 -1.82
N SER A 62 -4.18 -1.96 -0.82
CA SER A 62 -3.29 -0.89 -0.39
C SER A 62 -2.08 -1.42 0.37
N MET A 63 -0.99 -0.66 0.37
CA MET A 63 0.20 -1.01 1.12
C MET A 63 0.76 0.17 1.91
N GLU A 64 1.44 -0.14 2.99
CA GLU A 64 2.31 0.77 3.73
C GLU A 64 3.69 0.17 3.90
N LEU A 65 4.72 1.01 3.80
CA LEU A 65 6.11 0.61 3.94
C LEU A 65 6.74 1.24 5.18
N TYR A 66 7.44 0.42 5.95
CA TYR A 66 8.13 0.85 7.16
C TYR A 66 9.58 0.37 7.13
N GLY A 67 10.51 1.27 7.34
CA GLY A 67 11.93 0.92 7.39
C GLY A 67 12.77 2.00 8.06
N LYS A 68 13.89 1.61 8.62
CA LYS A 68 14.82 2.51 9.32
C LYS A 68 14.19 3.28 10.50
N GLY A 69 13.10 2.76 11.06
CA GLY A 69 12.34 3.41 12.13
C GLY A 69 11.35 4.48 11.62
N TYR A 70 11.11 4.55 10.33
CA TYR A 70 10.21 5.51 9.70
C TYR A 70 9.12 4.84 8.89
N VAL A 71 8.01 5.56 8.69
CA VAL A 71 7.03 5.26 7.66
C VAL A 71 7.60 5.80 6.35
N LEU A 72 7.78 4.93 5.35
CA LEU A 72 8.36 5.29 4.05
C LEU A 72 7.29 5.48 2.99
N GLY A 73 6.27 4.64 2.99
CA GLY A 73 5.10 4.74 2.12
C GLY A 73 3.85 4.78 2.97
N PRO A 74 3.41 5.97 3.41
CA PRO A 74 2.27 6.09 4.30
C PRO A 74 0.94 5.84 3.57
N ASP A 75 -0.05 5.44 4.34
CA ASP A 75 -1.47 5.61 4.02
C ASP A 75 -1.96 6.89 4.69
N ALA A 76 -2.78 7.68 3.99
CA ALA A 76 -3.29 8.95 4.50
C ALA A 76 -4.37 8.77 5.59
N GLY A 77 -4.88 7.57 5.76
CA GLY A 77 -5.88 7.24 6.77
C GLY A 77 -7.22 7.92 6.52
N ILE A 78 -7.74 8.59 7.54
CA ILE A 78 -9.05 9.27 7.50
C ILE A 78 -8.94 10.79 7.38
N GLY A 79 -7.74 11.34 7.24
CA GLY A 79 -7.51 12.78 7.34
C GLY A 79 -7.64 13.31 8.78
N LEU A 80 -7.91 14.58 8.91
CA LEU A 80 -8.00 15.23 10.23
C LEU A 80 -9.33 14.92 10.94
N PHE A 81 -10.42 14.82 10.20
CA PHE A 81 -11.75 14.68 10.78
C PHE A 81 -12.67 13.76 9.97
N LEU A 82 -13.11 12.69 10.59
CA LEU A 82 -14.00 11.70 9.96
C LEU A 82 -15.39 12.27 9.63
N TYR A 83 -15.91 13.22 10.43
CA TYR A 83 -17.29 13.68 10.35
C TYR A 83 -17.46 15.18 10.08
N SER A 84 -16.40 15.95 9.99
CA SER A 84 -16.49 17.40 9.96
C SER A 84 -15.97 18.07 8.68
N GLY A 85 -15.76 17.32 7.62
CA GLY A 85 -15.32 17.86 6.33
C GLY A 85 -15.74 16.97 5.17
N LEU A 86 -15.76 17.54 3.98
CA LEU A 86 -15.98 16.77 2.75
C LEU A 86 -14.77 15.90 2.38
N ASP A 87 -13.60 16.28 2.86
CA ASP A 87 -12.30 15.66 2.52
C ASP A 87 -12.28 14.16 2.77
N TYR A 88 -12.94 13.66 3.83
CA TYR A 88 -13.03 12.22 4.04
C TYR A 88 -13.77 11.53 2.89
N ALA A 89 -14.95 12.01 2.54
CA ALA A 89 -15.78 11.40 1.50
C ALA A 89 -15.21 11.63 0.10
N GLU A 90 -14.58 12.77 -0.15
CA GLU A 90 -14.10 13.17 -1.46
C GLU A 90 -12.69 12.67 -1.79
N TYR A 91 -11.86 12.42 -0.76
CA TYR A 91 -10.47 12.00 -0.96
C TYR A 91 -10.06 10.82 -0.08
N TYR A 92 -10.08 10.96 1.27
CA TYR A 92 -9.48 9.97 2.16
C TYR A 92 -10.16 8.59 2.12
N SER A 93 -11.42 8.52 1.71
CA SER A 93 -12.14 7.25 1.49
C SER A 93 -12.04 6.72 0.07
N GLN A 94 -11.24 7.35 -0.79
CA GLN A 94 -11.15 7.03 -2.21
C GLN A 94 -9.77 6.45 -2.57
N PHE A 95 -9.70 5.66 -3.65
CA PHE A 95 -8.45 5.04 -4.08
C PHE A 95 -7.25 6.00 -4.25
N PRO A 96 -7.41 7.24 -4.75
CA PRO A 96 -6.27 8.14 -4.91
C PRO A 96 -5.54 8.53 -3.62
N SER A 97 -6.14 8.33 -2.45
CA SER A 97 -5.47 8.57 -1.17
C SER A 97 -4.66 7.37 -0.65
N HIS A 98 -4.71 6.25 -1.34
CA HIS A 98 -4.07 5.00 -0.92
C HIS A 98 -3.00 4.55 -1.91
N ASN A 99 -2.07 3.72 -1.45
CA ASN A 99 -1.02 3.12 -2.28
C ASN A 99 -1.57 1.90 -3.05
N THR A 100 -2.35 2.15 -4.07
CA THR A 100 -3.09 1.13 -4.83
C THR A 100 -3.30 1.54 -6.29
N VAL A 101 -4.07 0.75 -7.04
CA VAL A 101 -4.45 1.05 -8.43
C VAL A 101 -5.92 1.40 -8.51
N CYS A 102 -6.23 2.58 -9.06
CA CYS A 102 -7.56 2.98 -9.46
C CYS A 102 -7.77 2.65 -10.94
N VAL A 103 -8.89 2.02 -11.27
CA VAL A 103 -9.21 1.63 -12.65
C VAL A 103 -10.36 2.48 -13.17
N ASP A 104 -10.15 3.14 -14.32
CA ASP A 104 -11.11 4.03 -14.99
C ASP A 104 -11.64 5.16 -14.09
N GLY A 105 -10.89 5.58 -13.06
CA GLY A 105 -11.33 6.58 -12.10
C GLY A 105 -12.55 6.16 -11.27
N ILE A 106 -12.77 4.85 -11.10
CA ILE A 106 -13.91 4.35 -10.32
C ILE A 106 -13.48 4.12 -8.88
N SER A 107 -14.06 4.91 -7.96
CA SER A 107 -13.87 4.79 -6.52
C SER A 107 -15.10 5.27 -5.74
N SER A 108 -16.30 4.99 -6.25
CA SER A 108 -17.57 5.43 -5.64
C SER A 108 -18.14 4.34 -4.76
N TYR A 109 -17.72 4.31 -3.52
CA TYR A 109 -18.20 3.33 -2.54
C TYR A 109 -19.11 3.97 -1.49
N PRO A 110 -20.01 3.19 -0.88
CA PRO A 110 -20.78 3.69 0.25
C PRO A 110 -19.87 4.17 1.38
N VAL A 111 -20.16 5.34 1.91
CA VAL A 111 -19.41 5.88 3.05
C VAL A 111 -19.39 4.89 4.21
N MET A 112 -18.24 4.67 4.81
CA MET A 112 -18.05 3.79 5.96
C MET A 112 -18.35 2.30 5.72
N LYS A 113 -18.35 1.87 4.47
CA LYS A 113 -18.51 0.45 4.11
C LYS A 113 -17.52 0.07 3.03
N SER A 114 -16.98 -1.12 3.15
CA SER A 114 -16.15 -1.71 2.12
C SER A 114 -16.33 -3.22 2.02
N ASN A 115 -16.09 -3.74 0.83
CA ASN A 115 -16.03 -5.14 0.49
C ASN A 115 -14.78 -5.44 -0.36
N HIS A 116 -13.67 -4.86 0.05
CA HIS A 116 -12.35 -4.98 -0.58
C HIS A 116 -11.47 -6.01 0.13
N SER A 117 -12.05 -7.18 0.42
CA SER A 117 -11.25 -8.30 0.90
C SER A 117 -10.39 -8.87 -0.21
N PHE A 118 -9.18 -9.29 0.14
CA PHE A 118 -8.27 -9.96 -0.77
C PHE A 118 -8.02 -11.41 -0.33
N ASP A 119 -7.68 -12.25 -1.30
CA ASP A 119 -7.25 -13.62 -1.07
C ASP A 119 -5.73 -13.70 -1.04
N LEU A 120 -5.16 -14.39 -0.06
CA LEU A 120 -3.75 -14.74 -0.02
C LEU A 120 -3.50 -15.97 -0.90
N LEU A 121 -2.90 -15.76 -2.08
CA LEU A 121 -2.62 -16.84 -3.03
C LEU A 121 -1.38 -17.64 -2.63
N SER A 122 -0.34 -16.96 -2.20
CA SER A 122 0.90 -17.59 -1.74
C SER A 122 1.73 -16.63 -0.88
N CYS A 123 2.57 -17.20 -0.02
CA CYS A 123 3.49 -16.42 0.80
C CYS A 123 4.72 -17.24 1.21
N PHE A 124 5.76 -16.53 1.60
CA PHE A 124 6.93 -17.13 2.24
C PHE A 124 7.42 -16.20 3.37
N PRO A 125 7.68 -16.75 4.57
CA PRO A 125 7.42 -18.13 5.00
C PRO A 125 5.94 -18.53 4.86
N ALA A 126 5.69 -19.79 4.55
CA ALA A 126 4.34 -20.31 4.34
C ALA A 126 3.52 -20.44 5.65
N SER A 127 4.13 -20.25 6.81
CA SER A 127 3.52 -20.35 8.12
C SER A 127 3.62 -19.00 8.84
N ALA A 128 2.49 -18.58 9.38
CA ALA A 128 2.37 -17.43 10.27
C ALA A 128 2.57 -17.76 11.75
N GLU A 129 3.17 -18.91 12.08
CA GLU A 129 3.37 -19.34 13.45
C GLU A 129 4.36 -18.41 14.17
N PRO A 130 4.03 -17.94 15.38
CA PRO A 130 4.95 -17.20 16.23
C PRO A 130 6.24 -18.01 16.51
N GLY A 131 7.33 -17.31 16.75
CA GLY A 131 8.61 -17.93 17.05
C GLY A 131 9.36 -18.51 15.84
N LYS A 132 8.85 -18.38 14.63
CA LYS A 132 9.60 -18.70 13.40
C LYS A 132 10.74 -17.72 13.19
N ALA A 133 11.88 -18.25 12.80
CA ALA A 133 13.03 -17.41 12.47
C ALA A 133 12.73 -16.46 11.31
N PHE A 134 13.19 -15.24 11.40
CA PHE A 134 13.15 -14.29 10.30
C PHE A 134 14.08 -14.74 9.18
N THR A 135 13.62 -14.56 7.96
CA THR A 135 14.33 -14.96 6.74
C THR A 135 14.85 -13.75 5.98
N SER A 136 15.87 -13.93 5.16
CA SER A 136 16.39 -12.85 4.31
C SER A 136 15.44 -12.42 3.20
N VAL A 137 14.45 -13.25 2.89
CA VAL A 137 13.40 -12.95 1.92
C VAL A 137 12.06 -13.29 2.55
N THR A 138 11.11 -12.37 2.45
CA THR A 138 9.70 -12.65 2.70
C THR A 138 8.91 -12.18 1.48
N TYR A 139 7.83 -12.88 1.14
CA TYR A 139 6.90 -12.39 0.14
C TYR A 139 5.47 -12.81 0.45
N SER A 140 4.53 -12.04 -0.07
CA SER A 140 3.12 -12.38 -0.16
C SER A 140 2.59 -12.02 -1.54
N ASN A 141 1.69 -12.84 -2.08
CA ASN A 141 1.00 -12.60 -3.33
C ASN A 141 -0.50 -12.64 -3.08
N LEU A 142 -1.17 -11.54 -3.35
CA LEU A 142 -2.57 -11.32 -3.07
C LEU A 142 -3.37 -11.21 -4.37
N TYR A 143 -4.62 -11.62 -4.32
CA TYR A 143 -5.60 -11.43 -5.36
C TYR A 143 -6.80 -10.64 -4.84
N PHE A 144 -7.28 -9.72 -5.65
CA PHE A 144 -8.45 -8.91 -5.40
C PHE A 144 -9.21 -8.67 -6.69
N ARG A 145 -10.51 -8.94 -6.68
CA ARG A 145 -11.38 -8.49 -7.74
C ARG A 145 -12.12 -7.25 -7.30
N GLU A 146 -11.78 -6.13 -7.90
CA GLU A 146 -12.39 -4.85 -7.59
C GLU A 146 -13.87 -4.88 -7.99
N PRO A 147 -14.83 -4.67 -7.05
CA PRO A 147 -16.25 -4.95 -7.28
C PRO A 147 -16.91 -4.05 -8.32
N GLU A 148 -16.52 -2.78 -8.40
CA GLU A 148 -17.16 -1.77 -9.24
C GLU A 148 -16.58 -1.78 -10.66
N SER A 149 -15.28 -1.67 -10.81
CA SER A 149 -14.62 -1.72 -12.12
C SER A 149 -14.57 -3.14 -12.69
N ARG A 150 -14.69 -4.14 -11.83
CA ARG A 150 -14.52 -5.58 -12.14
C ARG A 150 -13.14 -5.90 -12.69
N ALA A 151 -12.16 -5.14 -12.28
CA ALA A 151 -10.77 -5.42 -12.60
C ALA A 151 -10.24 -6.56 -11.71
N ASP A 152 -9.54 -7.49 -12.32
CA ASP A 152 -8.77 -8.51 -11.61
C ASP A 152 -7.40 -7.92 -11.29
N GLN A 153 -7.05 -7.91 -10.00
CA GLN A 153 -5.82 -7.33 -9.51
C GLN A 153 -5.04 -8.36 -8.70
N THR A 154 -3.74 -8.41 -8.90
CA THR A 154 -2.83 -9.15 -8.05
C THR A 154 -1.69 -8.24 -7.63
N ARG A 155 -1.28 -8.36 -6.36
CA ARG A 155 -0.12 -7.66 -5.83
C ARG A 155 0.82 -8.63 -5.15
N MET A 156 2.04 -8.69 -5.62
CA MET A 156 3.11 -9.41 -4.96
C MET A 156 4.05 -8.41 -4.31
N MET A 157 4.18 -8.51 -2.99
CA MET A 157 5.11 -7.69 -2.21
C MET A 157 6.20 -8.57 -1.61
N SER A 158 7.44 -8.11 -1.68
CA SER A 158 8.57 -8.81 -1.08
C SER A 158 9.47 -7.86 -0.31
N ILE A 159 10.05 -8.37 0.77
CA ILE A 159 11.19 -7.76 1.46
C ILE A 159 12.41 -8.64 1.17
N VAL A 160 13.47 -8.02 0.66
CA VAL A 160 14.77 -8.66 0.44
C VAL A 160 15.81 -8.01 1.33
N THR A 161 16.35 -8.77 2.27
CA THR A 161 17.42 -8.34 3.16
C THR A 161 18.76 -8.59 2.50
N THR A 162 19.55 -7.56 2.29
CA THR A 162 20.88 -7.64 1.65
C THR A 162 22.04 -7.54 2.63
N GLY A 163 21.76 -7.18 3.87
CA GLY A 163 22.75 -7.08 4.95
C GLY A 163 22.08 -6.79 6.28
N ALA A 164 22.85 -6.69 7.34
CA ALA A 164 22.34 -6.43 8.69
C ALA A 164 21.53 -5.12 8.80
N GLU A 165 21.81 -4.15 7.94
CA GLU A 165 21.18 -2.83 7.96
C GLU A 165 20.62 -2.41 6.61
N THR A 166 20.63 -3.32 5.64
CA THR A 166 20.26 -3.02 4.25
C THR A 166 19.25 -4.01 3.72
N GLY A 167 18.37 -3.51 2.86
CA GLY A 167 17.36 -4.29 2.18
C GLY A 167 16.52 -3.39 1.29
N TYR A 168 15.61 -3.99 0.54
CA TYR A 168 14.70 -3.29 -0.34
C TYR A 168 13.35 -4.01 -0.43
N TYR A 169 12.37 -3.29 -0.91
CA TYR A 169 11.06 -3.83 -1.24
C TYR A 169 10.95 -4.09 -2.73
N VAL A 170 10.19 -5.11 -3.08
CA VAL A 170 9.75 -5.36 -4.45
C VAL A 170 8.22 -5.35 -4.45
N ASP A 171 7.65 -4.51 -5.30
CA ASP A 171 6.20 -4.44 -5.53
C ASP A 171 5.92 -4.77 -7.00
N VAL A 172 5.11 -5.81 -7.21
CA VAL A 172 4.63 -6.18 -8.54
C VAL A 172 3.11 -6.15 -8.51
N PHE A 173 2.56 -5.06 -9.02
CA PHE A 173 1.11 -4.89 -9.15
C PHE A 173 0.67 -5.20 -10.58
N ARG A 174 -0.30 -6.07 -10.72
CA ARG A 174 -0.94 -6.39 -11.99
C ARG A 174 -2.42 -6.07 -11.88
N SER A 175 -2.92 -5.30 -12.84
CA SER A 175 -4.32 -4.94 -12.92
C SER A 175 -4.82 -5.19 -14.32
N ARG A 176 -5.94 -5.89 -14.47
CA ARG A 176 -6.53 -6.24 -15.75
C ARG A 176 -8.04 -6.08 -15.71
N LYS A 177 -8.57 -5.29 -16.63
CA LYS A 177 -10.00 -5.19 -16.91
C LYS A 177 -10.26 -5.62 -18.32
N GLU A 178 -11.12 -6.62 -18.52
CA GLU A 178 -11.36 -7.19 -19.85
C GLU A 178 -12.50 -6.51 -20.59
N LYS A 179 -13.49 -5.99 -19.87
CA LYS A 179 -14.75 -5.51 -20.45
C LYS A 179 -15.10 -4.12 -19.96
N GLY A 180 -15.75 -3.35 -20.85
CA GLY A 180 -16.35 -2.03 -20.56
C GLY A 180 -15.34 -0.90 -20.60
N GLY A 181 -15.71 0.23 -21.20
CA GLY A 181 -15.08 1.55 -21.20
C GLY A 181 -13.60 1.63 -21.54
N ASP A 182 -13.05 2.79 -21.35
CA ASP A 182 -11.61 3.02 -21.34
C ASP A 182 -10.98 2.23 -20.18
N LYS A 183 -9.77 1.75 -20.42
CA LYS A 183 -9.08 0.89 -19.47
C LYS A 183 -7.84 1.62 -18.95
N MET A 184 -8.08 2.69 -18.21
CA MET A 184 -7.03 3.42 -17.55
C MET A 184 -6.73 2.78 -16.19
N HIS A 185 -5.46 2.61 -15.89
CA HIS A 185 -4.99 2.06 -14.65
C HIS A 185 -4.00 3.05 -14.03
N ASP A 186 -4.43 3.77 -13.01
CA ASP A 186 -3.63 4.76 -12.32
C ASP A 186 -3.07 4.15 -11.04
N TYR A 187 -1.74 3.99 -10.99
CA TYR A 187 -1.05 3.54 -9.79
C TYR A 187 -0.66 4.74 -8.92
N PHE A 188 -1.18 4.75 -7.70
CA PHE A 188 -0.84 5.74 -6.68
C PHE A 188 0.23 5.20 -5.74
N TYR A 189 1.25 6.01 -5.53
CA TYR A 189 2.28 5.76 -4.55
C TYR A 189 2.58 7.02 -3.76
N HIS A 190 2.25 6.98 -2.47
CA HIS A 190 2.48 8.07 -1.54
C HIS A 190 3.83 7.88 -0.86
N ASN A 191 4.60 8.95 -0.79
CA ASN A 191 5.90 8.95 -0.16
C ASN A 191 6.07 10.24 0.66
N LEU A 192 6.81 10.15 1.75
CA LEU A 192 7.25 11.30 2.52
C LEU A 192 8.62 11.75 2.00
N GLY A 193 8.66 12.86 1.28
CA GLY A 193 9.87 13.41 0.71
C GLY A 193 9.76 14.91 0.51
N GLN A 194 10.88 15.61 0.50
CA GLN A 194 10.94 17.05 0.22
C GLN A 194 11.29 17.33 -1.24
N THR A 195 11.92 16.39 -1.89
CA THR A 195 12.35 16.49 -3.29
C THR A 195 12.17 15.18 -4.01
N LEU A 196 11.79 15.26 -5.27
CA LEU A 196 11.70 14.13 -6.18
C LEU A 196 12.57 14.43 -7.40
N THR A 197 13.46 13.51 -7.77
CA THR A 197 14.24 13.55 -8.99
C THR A 197 13.99 12.27 -9.77
N LEU A 198 13.66 12.40 -11.04
CA LEU A 198 13.54 11.29 -11.98
C LEU A 198 14.69 11.35 -12.97
N THR A 199 15.38 10.23 -13.11
CA THR A 199 16.50 10.11 -14.05
C THR A 199 16.27 8.95 -15.02
N ALA A 200 16.69 9.13 -16.27
CA ALA A 200 16.72 8.06 -17.24
C ALA A 200 17.83 7.04 -16.90
N ALA A 201 17.85 5.92 -17.61
CA ALA A 201 18.83 4.85 -17.38
C ALA A 201 20.30 5.29 -17.62
N ASP A 202 20.52 6.34 -18.44
CA ASP A 202 21.82 6.96 -18.69
C ASP A 202 22.21 8.00 -17.64
N GLY A 203 21.35 8.26 -16.64
CA GLY A 203 21.55 9.24 -15.58
C GLY A 203 21.11 10.66 -15.92
N SER A 204 20.57 10.91 -17.11
CA SER A 204 20.02 12.22 -17.47
C SER A 204 18.75 12.52 -16.68
N ASP A 205 18.55 13.80 -16.33
CA ASP A 205 17.34 14.27 -15.66
C ASP A 205 16.16 14.26 -16.66
N LEU A 206 15.05 13.65 -16.24
CA LEU A 206 13.83 13.59 -17.05
C LEU A 206 13.01 14.88 -17.06
N ASN A 207 13.40 15.91 -16.28
CA ASN A 207 12.80 17.24 -16.27
C ASN A 207 11.28 17.26 -16.23
N LEU A 208 10.71 16.92 -15.07
CA LEU A 208 9.27 17.06 -14.85
C LEU A 208 8.79 18.47 -15.17
N GLN A 209 7.69 18.59 -15.90
CA GLN A 209 7.09 19.88 -16.26
C GLN A 209 5.82 20.11 -15.45
N PRO A 210 5.63 21.32 -14.89
CA PRO A 210 4.40 21.70 -14.23
C PRO A 210 3.18 21.51 -15.14
N THR A 211 2.07 21.03 -14.60
CA THR A 211 0.82 20.87 -15.33
C THR A 211 -0.37 21.23 -14.44
N GLU A 212 -1.38 21.85 -15.05
CA GLU A 212 -2.69 22.08 -14.42
C GLU A 212 -3.70 20.97 -14.78
N GLU A 213 -3.34 20.10 -15.71
CA GLU A 213 -4.21 18.99 -16.09
C GLU A 213 -4.35 17.98 -14.97
N LEU A 214 -5.53 17.40 -14.85
CA LEU A 214 -5.74 16.27 -13.98
C LEU A 214 -5.01 15.05 -14.55
N ALA A 215 -4.36 14.29 -13.68
CA ALA A 215 -3.64 13.07 -14.06
C ALA A 215 -4.56 12.06 -14.74
N PHE A 216 -5.84 12.07 -14.38
CA PHE A 216 -6.85 11.20 -14.97
C PHE A 216 -7.64 11.93 -16.07
N ALA A 217 -7.62 11.39 -17.28
CA ALA A 217 -8.32 11.96 -18.42
C ALA A 217 -9.84 11.97 -18.19
N GLY A 218 -10.47 13.13 -18.37
CA GLY A 218 -11.90 13.31 -18.25
C GLY A 218 -12.39 13.65 -16.84
N ALA A 219 -11.53 13.75 -15.85
CA ALA A 219 -11.84 14.23 -14.50
C ALA A 219 -13.07 13.53 -13.85
N HIS A 220 -13.21 12.22 -14.06
CA HIS A 220 -14.38 11.46 -13.57
C HIS A 220 -14.40 11.29 -12.05
N LEU A 221 -13.25 11.30 -11.40
CA LEU A 221 -13.14 11.15 -9.97
C LEU A 221 -12.67 12.43 -9.31
N TYR A 222 -13.51 13.04 -8.52
CA TYR A 222 -13.23 14.31 -7.86
C TYR A 222 -11.99 14.27 -6.95
N ALA A 223 -11.68 13.10 -6.39
CA ALA A 223 -10.48 12.89 -5.56
C ALA A 223 -9.17 13.31 -6.23
N TYR A 224 -9.08 13.28 -7.54
CA TYR A 224 -7.90 13.76 -8.27
C TYR A 224 -7.68 15.27 -8.12
N SER A 225 -8.71 16.05 -7.81
CA SER A 225 -8.60 17.49 -7.58
C SER A 225 -7.83 17.84 -6.30
N TYR A 226 -7.66 16.88 -5.39
CA TYR A 226 -6.85 17.01 -4.19
C TYR A 226 -5.34 16.91 -4.46
N LEU A 227 -4.95 16.45 -5.65
CA LEU A 227 -3.56 16.45 -6.10
C LEU A 227 -3.23 17.83 -6.69
N TYR A 228 -2.39 18.57 -6.03
CA TYR A 228 -1.95 19.93 -6.45
C TYR A 228 -0.43 19.97 -6.66
N ASP A 229 0.10 21.09 -7.16
CA ASP A 229 1.51 21.24 -7.52
C ASP A 229 2.01 20.13 -8.47
N LYS A 230 1.16 19.79 -9.44
CA LYS A 230 1.39 18.66 -10.34
C LYS A 230 2.54 18.93 -11.30
N ASN A 231 3.42 17.94 -11.40
CA ASN A 231 4.46 17.89 -12.41
C ASN A 231 4.33 16.60 -13.20
N CYS A 232 4.42 16.67 -14.49
CA CYS A 232 4.18 15.55 -15.39
C CYS A 232 5.43 15.23 -16.23
N LEU A 233 5.65 13.93 -16.45
CA LEU A 233 6.49 13.42 -17.52
C LEU A 233 5.57 12.69 -18.50
N LEU A 234 5.36 13.28 -19.67
CA LEU A 234 4.67 12.60 -20.75
C LEU A 234 5.67 11.70 -21.48
N TYR A 235 5.49 10.42 -21.34
CA TYR A 235 6.23 9.42 -22.10
C TYR A 235 5.32 8.92 -23.21
N THR A 236 5.54 9.41 -24.44
CA THR A 236 4.93 8.83 -25.62
C THR A 236 5.80 7.65 -26.05
N SER A 237 5.39 6.43 -25.74
CA SER A 237 6.00 5.28 -26.38
C SER A 237 5.29 5.05 -27.72
N ASP A 238 6.03 5.08 -28.82
CA ASP A 238 5.56 4.61 -30.13
C ASP A 238 5.37 3.08 -30.18
N ALA A 239 5.24 2.42 -29.02
CA ALA A 239 5.11 0.96 -28.90
C ALA A 239 3.65 0.49 -28.95
N ALA A 240 2.77 1.19 -29.66
CA ALA A 240 1.39 0.75 -29.87
C ALA A 240 1.13 0.14 -31.26
N ASP A 241 2.19 -0.09 -32.06
CA ASP A 241 2.09 -0.66 -33.41
C ASP A 241 2.91 -1.95 -33.57
N ASP A 242 2.65 -2.96 -32.71
CA ASP A 242 3.05 -4.36 -32.99
C ASP A 242 1.95 -5.34 -32.52
#